data_aceb6b18b561f5dca58bc6276756cbb2
#
_entry.id   aceb6b18b561f5dca58bc6276756cbb2
#
_cell.length_a   1.000
_cell.length_b   1.000
_cell.length_c   1.000
_cell.angle_alpha   90.00
_cell.angle_beta   90.00
_cell.angle_gamma   90.00
#
_symmetry.space_group_name_H-M   'P 1'
#
loop_
_entity.id
_entity.type
_entity.pdbx_description
1 polymer ?
#
loop_
_entity_poly.entity_id
_entity_poly.type
_entity_poly.pdbx_seq_one_letter_code
_entity_poly.pdbx_strand_id
1 'polypeptide(L)'
;MAVVRPPTVIETDRLIAGRHPCAWGPENASAEVRELAAAGVSLFLDLTQDGELEPYAHLVQPPARHLRMAIRDFSVPTREQLVATLDEIDGELRAGGLVYVHCWAGCGRTGVVVGSWLVRHGVTPGDALARIAEARGLGCPQTLEQRLFVLGWHEAQ
;
A
#
# COMPACT_ATOMS: atom_id res chain seq x y z
N MET A 1 -8.07 -5.81 15.94
CA MET A 1 -8.26 -6.00 14.51
C MET A 1 -8.39 -4.64 13.83
N ALA A 2 -7.74 -4.46 12.69
CA ALA A 2 -7.82 -3.19 11.99
C ALA A 2 -9.21 -2.99 11.40
N VAL A 3 -9.71 -1.75 11.46
CA VAL A 3 -10.96 -1.38 10.80
C VAL A 3 -10.70 -1.24 9.30
N VAL A 4 -11.53 -1.88 8.50
CA VAL A 4 -11.44 -1.75 7.04
C VAL A 4 -12.03 -0.40 6.63
N ARG A 5 -11.20 0.45 6.07
CA ARG A 5 -11.54 1.82 5.67
C ARG A 5 -11.48 1.98 4.16
N PRO A 6 -12.24 2.93 3.60
CA PRO A 6 -12.10 3.26 2.18
C PRO A 6 -10.69 3.75 1.86
N PRO A 7 -10.29 3.72 0.57
CA PRO A 7 -9.00 4.25 0.14
C PRO A 7 -8.78 5.69 0.56
N THR A 8 -7.53 6.03 0.88
CA THR A 8 -7.11 7.37 1.30
C THR A 8 -5.96 7.85 0.42
N VAL A 9 -6.07 9.07 -0.09
CA VAL A 9 -4.98 9.71 -0.83
C VAL A 9 -3.87 10.07 0.16
N ILE A 10 -2.67 9.53 -0.08
CA ILE A 10 -1.47 9.84 0.71
C ILE A 10 -0.75 11.04 0.11
N GLU A 11 -0.60 11.03 -1.20
CA GLU A 11 0.01 12.11 -1.98
C GLU A 11 -0.83 12.30 -3.23
N THR A 12 -1.33 13.52 -3.46
CA THR A 12 -2.21 13.82 -4.59
C THR A 12 -1.54 13.46 -5.91
N ASP A 13 -2.30 12.79 -6.78
CA ASP A 13 -1.86 12.34 -8.11
C ASP A 13 -0.63 11.42 -8.10
N ARG A 14 -0.35 10.79 -6.96
CA ARG A 14 0.80 9.90 -6.82
C ARG A 14 0.48 8.59 -6.13
N LEU A 15 -0.05 8.65 -4.91
CA LEU A 15 -0.13 7.47 -4.04
C LEU A 15 -1.42 7.44 -3.26
N ILE A 16 -2.13 6.32 -3.39
CA ILE A 16 -3.34 6.02 -2.62
C ILE A 16 -3.06 4.76 -1.80
N ALA A 17 -3.42 4.79 -0.53
CA ALA A 17 -3.38 3.62 0.35
C ALA A 17 -4.78 3.11 0.62
N GLY A 18 -4.97 1.80 0.61
CA GLY A 18 -6.30 1.29 0.84
C GLY A 18 -6.35 -0.19 1.18
N ARG A 19 -7.58 -0.68 1.18
CA ARG A 19 -7.92 -2.07 1.45
C ARG A 19 -7.84 -2.91 0.17
N HIS A 20 -7.75 -4.22 0.37
CA HIS A 20 -7.89 -5.17 -0.73
C HIS A 20 -9.27 -4.97 -1.40
N PRO A 21 -9.37 -4.96 -2.73
CA PRO A 21 -10.66 -4.78 -3.41
C PRO A 21 -11.73 -5.80 -3.02
N CYS A 22 -11.35 -6.99 -2.56
CA CYS A 22 -12.28 -8.01 -2.08
C CYS A 22 -12.51 -7.97 -0.57
N ALA A 23 -11.99 -6.97 0.15
CA ALA A 23 -12.08 -6.93 1.62
C ALA A 23 -13.51 -6.85 2.15
N TRP A 24 -14.42 -6.27 1.39
CA TRP A 24 -15.86 -6.19 1.69
C TRP A 24 -16.69 -7.18 0.86
N GLY A 25 -16.06 -8.27 0.43
CA GLY A 25 -16.69 -9.29 -0.38
C GLY A 25 -16.26 -9.22 -1.84
N PRO A 26 -16.01 -10.37 -2.47
CA PRO A 26 -15.54 -10.43 -3.86
C PRO A 26 -16.54 -9.82 -4.85
N GLU A 27 -17.82 -9.76 -4.51
CA GLU A 27 -18.86 -9.16 -5.35
C GLU A 27 -18.69 -7.64 -5.52
N ASN A 28 -17.96 -6.98 -4.63
CA ASN A 28 -17.71 -5.54 -4.71
C ASN A 28 -16.41 -5.20 -5.44
N ALA A 29 -15.55 -6.19 -5.70
CA ALA A 29 -14.21 -5.96 -6.23
C ALA A 29 -14.23 -5.29 -7.59
N SER A 30 -15.12 -5.69 -8.49
CA SER A 30 -15.21 -5.11 -9.83
C SER A 30 -15.49 -3.62 -9.79
N ALA A 31 -16.43 -3.19 -8.95
CA ALA A 31 -16.76 -1.77 -8.80
C ALA A 31 -15.59 -0.99 -8.21
N GLU A 32 -14.93 -1.51 -7.17
CA GLU A 32 -13.77 -0.84 -6.56
C GLU A 32 -12.60 -0.70 -7.54
N VAL A 33 -12.29 -1.75 -8.28
CA VAL A 33 -11.21 -1.70 -9.27
C VAL A 33 -11.53 -0.66 -10.35
N ARG A 34 -12.78 -0.63 -10.84
CA ARG A 34 -13.20 0.37 -11.85
C ARG A 34 -13.11 1.79 -11.32
N GLU A 35 -13.53 2.03 -10.07
CA GLU A 35 -13.47 3.35 -9.46
C GLU A 35 -12.03 3.83 -9.32
N LEU A 36 -11.13 2.96 -8.87
CA LEU A 36 -9.72 3.28 -8.74
C LEU A 36 -9.07 3.53 -10.11
N ALA A 37 -9.39 2.72 -11.11
CA ALA A 37 -8.90 2.93 -12.47
C ALA A 37 -9.42 4.24 -13.06
N ALA A 38 -10.69 4.57 -12.82
CA ALA A 38 -11.28 5.84 -13.25
C ALA A 38 -10.63 7.05 -12.57
N ALA A 39 -10.14 6.88 -11.34
CA ALA A 39 -9.38 7.90 -10.62
C ALA A 39 -7.93 8.05 -11.14
N GLY A 40 -7.50 7.16 -12.04
CA GLY A 40 -6.17 7.22 -12.65
C GLY A 40 -5.18 6.18 -12.17
N VAL A 41 -5.58 5.27 -11.28
CA VAL A 41 -4.66 4.22 -10.81
C VAL A 41 -4.16 3.38 -11.97
N SER A 42 -2.85 3.32 -12.13
CA SER A 42 -2.17 2.55 -13.17
C SER A 42 -1.42 1.34 -12.62
N LEU A 43 -1.10 1.34 -11.32
CA LEU A 43 -0.48 0.21 -10.65
C LEU A 43 -1.25 -0.14 -9.38
N PHE A 44 -1.77 -1.36 -9.34
CA PHE A 44 -2.34 -1.96 -8.13
C PHE A 44 -1.24 -2.79 -7.46
N LEU A 45 -0.65 -2.24 -6.41
CA LEU A 45 0.45 -2.88 -5.67
C LEU A 45 -0.11 -3.66 -4.51
N ASP A 46 -0.12 -4.97 -4.65
CA ASP A 46 -0.78 -5.92 -3.75
C ASP A 46 0.25 -6.54 -2.80
N LEU A 47 0.15 -6.21 -1.52
CA LEU A 47 1.07 -6.70 -0.50
C LEU A 47 0.59 -8.00 0.15
N THR A 48 -0.57 -8.53 -0.25
CA THR A 48 -1.07 -9.78 0.30
C THR A 48 -0.33 -10.97 -0.28
N GLN A 49 -0.35 -12.08 0.46
CA GLN A 49 0.13 -13.35 -0.04
C GLN A 49 -0.96 -14.02 -0.88
N ASP A 50 -0.55 -14.85 -1.82
CA ASP A 50 -1.48 -15.64 -2.60
C ASP A 50 -2.36 -16.48 -1.67
N GLY A 51 -3.66 -16.49 -1.93
CA GLY A 51 -4.63 -17.27 -1.15
C GLY A 51 -5.20 -16.56 0.09
N GLU A 52 -4.75 -15.34 0.43
CA GLU A 52 -5.34 -14.61 1.57
C GLU A 52 -6.77 -14.16 1.30
N LEU A 53 -7.04 -13.68 0.10
CA LEU A 53 -8.36 -13.21 -0.35
C LEU A 53 -8.60 -13.67 -1.79
N GLU A 54 -9.84 -13.56 -2.24
CA GLU A 54 -10.17 -13.81 -3.64
C GLU A 54 -9.28 -12.96 -4.55
N PRO A 55 -8.70 -13.53 -5.60
CA PRO A 55 -7.89 -12.77 -6.54
C PRO A 55 -8.75 -11.79 -7.35
N TYR A 56 -8.20 -10.63 -7.63
CA TYR A 56 -8.88 -9.61 -8.44
C TYR A 56 -8.04 -9.15 -9.65
N ALA A 57 -6.84 -9.70 -9.82
CA ALA A 57 -5.93 -9.27 -10.89
C ALA A 57 -6.59 -9.33 -12.28
N HIS A 58 -7.47 -10.31 -12.50
CA HIS A 58 -8.22 -10.47 -13.75
C HIS A 58 -9.21 -9.32 -14.02
N LEU A 59 -9.54 -8.53 -13.01
CA LEU A 59 -10.43 -7.36 -13.15
C LEU A 59 -9.66 -6.09 -13.54
N VAL A 60 -8.33 -6.10 -13.41
CA VAL A 60 -7.49 -4.96 -13.78
C VAL A 60 -7.27 -4.96 -15.28
N GLN A 61 -7.69 -3.90 -15.96
CA GLN A 61 -7.60 -3.78 -17.41
C GLN A 61 -6.42 -2.91 -17.83
N PRO A 62 -5.67 -3.29 -18.88
CA PRO A 62 -4.63 -2.41 -19.42
C PRO A 62 -5.19 -1.03 -19.78
N PRO A 63 -4.41 0.05 -19.60
CA PRO A 63 -2.99 0.08 -19.28
C PRO A 63 -2.66 -0.12 -17.79
N ALA A 64 -3.66 -0.19 -16.91
CA ALA A 64 -3.42 -0.49 -15.50
C ALA A 64 -2.92 -1.94 -15.36
N ARG A 65 -2.12 -2.18 -14.32
CA ARG A 65 -1.57 -3.50 -14.03
C ARG A 65 -1.61 -3.82 -12.54
N HIS A 66 -1.62 -5.11 -12.24
CA HIS A 66 -1.54 -5.65 -10.89
C HIS A 66 -0.14 -6.23 -10.68
N LEU A 67 0.48 -5.90 -9.54
CA LEU A 67 1.76 -6.46 -9.16
C LEU A 67 1.70 -6.90 -7.70
N ARG A 68 2.01 -8.16 -7.44
CA ARG A 68 2.11 -8.69 -6.08
C ARG A 68 3.53 -8.60 -5.57
N MET A 69 3.69 -7.91 -4.43
CA MET A 69 4.94 -7.84 -3.68
C MET A 69 4.63 -8.31 -2.26
N ALA A 70 4.44 -9.61 -2.10
CA ALA A 70 3.84 -10.21 -0.91
C ALA A 70 4.65 -9.97 0.36
N ILE A 71 3.97 -9.56 1.43
CA ILE A 71 4.49 -9.49 2.79
C ILE A 71 3.56 -10.35 3.64
N ARG A 72 4.13 -11.19 4.50
CA ARG A 72 3.35 -11.99 5.43
C ARG A 72 2.54 -11.07 6.36
N ASP A 73 1.28 -11.40 6.60
CA ASP A 73 0.40 -10.59 7.44
C ASP A 73 0.98 -10.40 8.85
N PHE A 74 0.73 -9.22 9.43
CA PHE A 74 1.27 -8.76 10.72
C PHE A 74 2.80 -8.63 10.76
N SER A 75 3.48 -8.82 9.64
CA SER A 75 4.93 -8.87 9.55
C SER A 75 5.51 -7.64 8.85
N VAL A 76 6.83 -7.65 8.70
CA VAL A 76 7.58 -6.64 7.94
C VAL A 76 8.33 -7.35 6.81
N PRO A 77 8.59 -6.65 5.69
CA PRO A 77 9.41 -7.22 4.62
C PRO A 77 10.88 -7.26 5.02
N THR A 78 11.68 -8.00 4.26
CA THR A 78 13.13 -7.82 4.31
C THR A 78 13.48 -6.45 3.74
N ARG A 79 14.69 -5.97 4.05
CA ARG A 79 15.19 -4.71 3.51
C ARG A 79 15.15 -4.72 1.98
N GLU A 80 15.64 -5.80 1.38
CA GLU A 80 15.71 -5.96 -0.07
C GLU A 80 14.33 -5.98 -0.71
N GLN A 81 13.38 -6.66 -0.09
CA GLN A 81 11.99 -6.68 -0.56
C GLN A 81 11.37 -5.28 -0.52
N LEU A 82 11.62 -4.55 0.57
CA LEU A 82 11.06 -3.20 0.69
C LEU A 82 11.68 -2.25 -0.34
N VAL A 83 13.00 -2.27 -0.51
CA VAL A 83 13.66 -1.43 -1.51
C VAL A 83 13.08 -1.72 -2.90
N ALA A 84 12.95 -3.00 -3.27
CA ALA A 84 12.35 -3.37 -4.54
C ALA A 84 10.90 -2.85 -4.69
N THR A 85 10.13 -2.92 -3.61
CA THR A 85 8.75 -2.42 -3.61
C THR A 85 8.71 -0.89 -3.78
N LEU A 86 9.57 -0.18 -3.05
CA LEU A 86 9.66 1.28 -3.18
C LEU A 86 10.14 1.71 -4.58
N ASP A 87 11.05 0.95 -5.18
CA ASP A 87 11.52 1.20 -6.54
C ASP A 87 10.40 1.02 -7.57
N GLU A 88 9.53 0.02 -7.38
CA GLU A 88 8.36 -0.16 -8.25
C GLU A 88 7.41 1.03 -8.15
N ILE A 89 7.14 1.51 -6.93
CA ILE A 89 6.32 2.70 -6.73
C ILE A 89 6.93 3.89 -7.47
N ASP A 90 8.19 4.18 -7.20
CA ASP A 90 8.86 5.34 -7.79
C ASP A 90 8.98 5.23 -9.32
N GLY A 91 9.19 4.02 -9.83
CA GLY A 91 9.21 3.76 -11.27
C GLY A 91 7.88 4.11 -11.94
N GLU A 92 6.79 3.67 -11.34
CA GLU A 92 5.44 3.97 -11.86
C GLU A 92 5.15 5.47 -11.82
N LEU A 93 5.50 6.12 -10.69
CA LEU A 93 5.29 7.57 -10.53
C LEU A 93 6.12 8.39 -11.54
N ARG A 94 7.36 7.98 -11.80
CA ARG A 94 8.20 8.65 -12.81
C ARG A 94 7.64 8.50 -14.23
N ALA A 95 6.94 7.41 -14.49
CA ALA A 95 6.26 7.18 -15.76
C ALA A 95 4.94 7.93 -15.89
N GLY A 96 4.57 8.72 -14.88
CA GLY A 96 3.32 9.50 -14.87
C GLY A 96 2.12 8.75 -14.33
N GLY A 97 2.33 7.59 -13.72
CA GLY A 97 1.26 6.77 -13.16
C GLY A 97 0.82 7.18 -11.77
N LEU A 98 -0.21 6.51 -11.29
CA LEU A 98 -0.75 6.64 -9.93
C LEU A 98 -0.79 5.24 -9.31
N VAL A 99 -0.25 5.10 -8.10
CA VAL A 99 -0.11 3.81 -7.43
C VAL A 99 -1.15 3.65 -6.32
N TYR A 100 -1.83 2.51 -6.32
CA TYR A 100 -2.69 2.07 -5.23
C TYR A 100 -1.99 0.95 -4.47
N VAL A 101 -1.59 1.24 -3.23
CA VAL A 101 -0.92 0.27 -2.34
C VAL A 101 -1.94 -0.28 -1.37
N HIS A 102 -2.03 -1.60 -1.27
CA HIS A 102 -2.95 -2.21 -0.33
C HIS A 102 -2.42 -3.53 0.25
N CYS A 103 -2.94 -3.88 1.41
CA CYS A 103 -2.86 -5.23 1.97
C CYS A 103 -4.28 -5.73 2.16
N TRP A 104 -4.68 -6.27 3.32
CA TRP A 104 -6.09 -6.57 3.57
C TRP A 104 -6.86 -5.29 3.91
N ALA A 105 -6.58 -4.70 5.09
CA ALA A 105 -7.28 -3.50 5.57
C ALA A 105 -6.60 -2.18 5.19
N GLY A 106 -5.40 -2.25 4.62
CA GLY A 106 -4.61 -1.06 4.30
C GLY A 106 -4.01 -0.38 5.53
N CYS A 107 -3.71 -1.14 6.57
CA CYS A 107 -3.25 -0.62 7.87
C CYS A 107 -1.81 -1.01 8.19
N GLY A 108 -1.53 -2.32 8.33
CA GLY A 108 -0.24 -2.81 8.81
C GLY A 108 0.85 -2.81 7.75
N ARG A 109 0.79 -3.75 6.83
CA ARG A 109 1.77 -3.90 5.74
C ARG A 109 1.79 -2.68 4.84
N THR A 110 0.61 -2.15 4.51
CA THR A 110 0.47 -0.91 3.76
C THR A 110 1.12 0.25 4.50
N GLY A 111 0.90 0.34 5.80
CA GLY A 111 1.53 1.38 6.63
C GLY A 111 3.06 1.31 6.62
N VAL A 112 3.63 0.10 6.63
CA VAL A 112 5.08 -0.08 6.51
C VAL A 112 5.60 0.43 5.17
N VAL A 113 4.97 0.03 4.07
CA VAL A 113 5.41 0.42 2.72
C VAL A 113 5.25 1.92 2.51
N VAL A 114 4.07 2.46 2.80
CA VAL A 114 3.78 3.88 2.59
C VAL A 114 4.61 4.75 3.55
N GLY A 115 4.74 4.34 4.81
CA GLY A 115 5.59 5.06 5.78
C GLY A 115 7.04 5.12 5.33
N SER A 116 7.58 4.00 4.88
CA SER A 116 8.95 3.94 4.38
C SER A 116 9.14 4.74 3.08
N TRP A 117 8.11 4.75 2.21
CA TRP A 117 8.13 5.59 1.01
C TRP A 117 8.19 7.08 1.38
N LEU A 118 7.40 7.51 2.36
CA LEU A 118 7.43 8.89 2.86
C LEU A 118 8.81 9.25 3.40
N VAL A 119 9.42 8.35 4.16
CA VAL A 119 10.79 8.56 4.69
C VAL A 119 11.81 8.68 3.55
N ARG A 120 11.72 7.82 2.53
CA ARG A 120 12.58 7.91 1.34
C ARG A 120 12.48 9.28 0.69
N HIS A 121 11.30 9.89 0.73
CA HIS A 121 11.02 11.19 0.10
C HIS A 121 11.13 12.38 1.07
N GLY A 122 11.86 12.22 2.17
CA GLY A 122 12.26 13.31 3.03
C GLY A 122 11.36 13.61 4.23
N VAL A 123 10.32 12.80 4.44
CA VAL A 123 9.49 12.92 5.64
C VAL A 123 10.21 12.24 6.81
N THR A 124 10.23 12.87 7.99
CA THR A 124 10.82 12.20 9.16
C THR A 124 10.03 10.94 9.50
N PRO A 125 10.68 9.88 10.07
CA PRO A 125 9.96 8.66 10.42
C PRO A 125 8.78 8.89 11.37
N GLY A 126 8.92 9.79 12.34
CA GLY A 126 7.82 10.13 13.25
C GLY A 126 6.65 10.77 12.53
N ASP A 127 6.93 11.72 11.63
CA ASP A 127 5.89 12.36 10.82
C ASP A 127 5.25 11.39 9.83
N ALA A 128 6.04 10.47 9.28
CA ALA A 128 5.51 9.43 8.41
C ALA A 128 4.48 8.56 9.16
N LEU A 129 4.79 8.12 10.38
CA LEU A 129 3.83 7.39 11.21
C LEU A 129 2.59 8.21 11.53
N ALA A 130 2.75 9.50 11.84
CA ALA A 130 1.60 10.38 12.10
C ALA A 130 0.69 10.49 10.87
N ARG A 131 1.25 10.60 9.68
CA ARG A 131 0.49 10.64 8.42
C ARG A 131 -0.25 9.33 8.16
N ILE A 132 0.37 8.19 8.45
CA ILE A 132 -0.30 6.89 8.33
C ILE A 132 -1.48 6.80 9.30
N ALA A 133 -1.29 7.20 10.55
CA ALA A 133 -2.36 7.21 11.55
C ALA A 133 -3.52 8.12 11.15
N GLU A 134 -3.22 9.28 10.62
CA GLU A 134 -4.24 10.22 10.11
C GLU A 134 -5.01 9.61 8.93
N ALA A 135 -4.31 9.01 7.98
CA ALA A 135 -4.91 8.48 6.76
C ALA A 135 -5.67 7.17 7.01
N ARG A 136 -5.13 6.25 7.81
CA ARG A 136 -5.65 4.89 7.93
C ARG A 136 -6.20 4.55 9.32
N GLY A 137 -5.96 5.39 10.31
CA GLY A 137 -6.44 5.21 11.68
C GLY A 137 -5.30 5.14 12.68
N LEU A 138 -5.61 5.51 13.94
CA LEU A 138 -4.61 5.61 15.02
C LEU A 138 -3.89 4.29 15.33
N GLY A 139 -4.53 3.16 15.01
CA GLY A 139 -3.92 1.84 15.17
C GLY A 139 -3.02 1.39 14.02
N CYS A 140 -2.73 2.25 13.06
CA CYS A 140 -1.92 1.90 11.89
C CYS A 140 -0.53 2.57 11.93
N PRO A 141 0.55 1.88 11.60
CA PRO A 141 0.66 0.43 11.36
C PRO A 141 0.24 -0.40 12.57
N GLN A 142 -0.11 -1.65 12.32
CA GLN A 142 -0.90 -2.47 13.23
C GLN A 142 -0.10 -3.05 14.40
N THR A 143 1.19 -3.36 14.18
CA THR A 143 2.03 -3.99 15.21
C THR A 143 3.17 -3.07 15.64
N LEU A 144 3.71 -3.32 16.84
CA LEU A 144 4.88 -2.60 17.31
C LEU A 144 6.08 -2.82 16.37
N GLU A 145 6.28 -4.04 15.91
CA GLU A 145 7.36 -4.36 14.96
C GLU A 145 7.25 -3.52 13.69
N GLN A 146 6.05 -3.38 13.15
CA GLN A 146 5.81 -2.58 11.95
C GLN A 146 6.11 -1.10 12.19
N ARG A 147 5.71 -0.56 13.34
CA ARG A 147 6.00 0.84 13.71
C ARG A 147 7.49 1.07 13.89
N LEU A 148 8.17 0.18 14.62
CA LEU A 148 9.61 0.28 14.82
C LEU A 148 10.38 0.15 13.51
N PHE A 149 9.87 -0.66 12.58
CA PHE A 149 10.48 -0.78 11.25
C PHE A 149 10.48 0.55 10.51
N VAL A 150 9.36 1.27 10.49
CA VAL A 150 9.28 2.59 9.86
C VAL A 150 10.16 3.61 10.60
N LEU A 151 10.13 3.60 11.94
CA LEU A 151 10.96 4.52 12.74
C LEU A 151 12.46 4.34 12.47
N GLY A 152 12.89 3.12 12.23
CA GLY A 152 14.29 2.80 11.94
C GLY A 152 14.63 2.80 10.46
N TRP A 153 13.69 3.08 9.58
CA TRP A 153 13.95 2.97 8.15
C TRP A 153 14.91 4.03 7.66
N HIS A 154 15.94 3.59 7.01
CA HIS A 154 16.86 4.41 6.22
C HIS A 154 17.48 3.51 5.16
N GLU A 155 17.79 4.09 4.03
CA GLU A 155 18.47 3.32 2.99
C GLU A 155 19.97 3.49 3.17
N ALA A 156 20.67 2.36 3.22
CA ALA A 156 22.12 2.38 3.40
C ALA A 156 22.80 3.08 2.22
N GLN A 157 23.87 3.76 2.54
CA GLN A 157 24.74 4.38 1.54
C GLN A 157 25.82 3.45 1.11
#